data_8be1399b4e56524fec251ad4abfd30c0
#
_entry.id   8be1399b4e56524fec251ad4abfd30c0
#
_cell.length_a   1.000
_cell.length_b   1.000
_cell.length_c   1.000
_cell.angle_alpha   90.00
_cell.angle_beta   90.00
_cell.angle_gamma   90.00
#
_symmetry.space_group_name_H-M   'P 1'
#
loop_
_entity.id
_entity.type
_entity.pdbx_description
1 polymer ?
#
loop_
_entity_poly.entity_id
_entity_poly.type
_entity_poly.pdbx_seq_one_letter_code
_entity_poly.pdbx_strand_id
1 'polypeptide(L)'
;VLAYARENQLNQVTWHCADARIGIAASGKGYLDTIEALRILGIEGETAQQLGLRVYQVALIWPLEPQGLREFAEGLEELIVVEEKRPILEAQIKDELYALPDGKRPRIIGKASDGKGEWSTSINEAPLIGHYEFQPEPIAKMLAVRFLKLNLPESLKTQIENRVELLQKAEHESRRVLDIAE
;
A
#
# COMPACT_ATOMS: atom_id res chain seq x y z
N VAL A 1 16.86 -20.97 0.52
CA VAL A 1 15.99 -19.99 -0.16
C VAL A 1 16.12 -18.63 0.49
N LEU A 2 15.85 -18.45 1.81
CA LEU A 2 15.89 -17.14 2.48
C LEU A 2 17.27 -16.47 2.44
N ALA A 3 18.36 -17.22 2.72
CA ALA A 3 19.72 -16.70 2.60
C ALA A 3 20.01 -16.20 1.19
N TYR A 4 19.61 -16.96 0.17
CA TYR A 4 19.76 -16.55 -1.23
C TYR A 4 18.96 -15.27 -1.53
N ALA A 5 17.74 -15.19 -1.05
CA ALA A 5 16.89 -13.99 -1.25
C ALA A 5 17.53 -12.74 -0.65
N ARG A 6 18.13 -12.88 0.54
CA ARG A 6 18.82 -11.80 1.23
C ARG A 6 20.09 -11.37 0.52
N GLU A 7 20.98 -12.32 0.22
CA GLU A 7 22.25 -12.04 -0.46
C GLU A 7 22.06 -11.39 -1.84
N ASN A 8 21.00 -11.78 -2.54
CA ASN A 8 20.68 -11.23 -3.86
C ASN A 8 19.68 -10.07 -3.82
N GLN A 9 19.28 -9.61 -2.63
CA GLN A 9 18.36 -8.49 -2.43
C GLN A 9 17.09 -8.61 -3.29
N LEU A 10 16.48 -9.82 -3.30
CA LEU A 10 15.29 -10.06 -4.09
C LEU A 10 14.12 -9.17 -3.64
N ASN A 11 13.99 -8.95 -2.33
CA ASN A 11 13.06 -8.00 -1.76
C ASN A 11 13.81 -6.70 -1.43
N GLN A 12 13.30 -5.56 -1.83
CA GLN A 12 14.02 -4.29 -1.77
C GLN A 12 13.15 -3.15 -1.28
N VAL A 13 13.75 -2.25 -0.49
CA VAL A 13 13.19 -0.91 -0.29
C VAL A 13 13.49 -0.10 -1.55
N THR A 14 12.48 0.25 -2.32
CA THR A 14 12.63 0.99 -3.59
C THR A 14 12.45 2.49 -3.41
N TRP A 15 11.64 2.90 -2.43
CA TRP A 15 11.53 4.29 -2.01
C TRP A 15 11.99 4.40 -0.56
N HIS A 16 13.05 5.18 -0.35
CA HIS A 16 13.67 5.38 0.95
C HIS A 16 13.23 6.69 1.58
N CYS A 17 12.88 6.63 2.86
CA CYS A 17 12.65 7.81 3.70
C CYS A 17 13.25 7.51 5.07
N ALA A 18 14.13 8.39 5.57
CA ALA A 18 14.81 8.17 6.86
C ALA A 18 13.78 8.21 8.01
N ASP A 19 12.87 9.18 7.97
CA ASP A 19 11.84 9.38 8.98
C ASP A 19 10.50 8.78 8.50
N ALA A 20 10.55 7.59 7.91
CA ALA A 20 9.35 6.95 7.39
C ALA A 20 8.39 6.57 8.52
N ARG A 21 7.13 6.96 8.35
CA ARG A 21 6.01 6.61 9.24
C ARG A 21 5.05 5.64 8.59
N ILE A 22 5.04 5.63 7.26
CA ILE A 22 4.17 4.79 6.45
C ILE A 22 5.04 3.90 5.57
N GLY A 23 4.75 2.61 5.60
CA GLY A 23 5.31 1.63 4.67
C GLY A 23 4.23 1.12 3.72
N ILE A 24 4.59 0.86 2.47
CA ILE A 24 3.76 0.10 1.55
C ILE A 24 4.56 -1.12 1.10
N ALA A 25 4.03 -2.32 1.32
CA ALA A 25 4.61 -3.56 0.82
C ALA A 25 3.73 -4.11 -0.30
N ALA A 26 4.32 -4.39 -1.46
CA ALA A 26 3.60 -4.90 -2.62
C ALA A 26 4.48 -5.82 -3.46
N SER A 27 3.85 -6.67 -4.28
CA SER A 27 4.54 -7.65 -5.12
C SER A 27 4.02 -7.63 -6.56
N GLY A 28 4.89 -8.01 -7.50
CA GLY A 28 4.54 -8.21 -8.91
C GLY A 28 3.81 -7.01 -9.53
N LYS A 29 2.67 -7.28 -10.19
CA LYS A 29 1.82 -6.24 -10.77
C LYS A 29 1.30 -5.27 -9.71
N GLY A 30 0.89 -5.75 -8.53
CA GLY A 30 0.41 -4.89 -7.44
C GLY A 30 1.43 -3.85 -6.99
N TYR A 31 2.74 -4.16 -7.09
CA TYR A 31 3.79 -3.17 -6.88
C TYR A 31 3.78 -2.08 -7.98
N LEU A 32 3.70 -2.47 -9.25
CA LEU A 32 3.66 -1.51 -10.37
C LEU A 32 2.42 -0.61 -10.30
N ASP A 33 1.28 -1.20 -10.01
CA ASP A 33 0.02 -0.46 -9.83
C ASP A 33 0.10 0.49 -8.61
N THR A 34 0.79 0.09 -7.55
CA THR A 34 1.03 0.95 -6.39
C THR A 34 1.89 2.17 -6.76
N ILE A 35 2.96 1.97 -7.51
CA ILE A 35 3.81 3.07 -7.98
C ILE A 35 3.01 4.03 -8.87
N GLU A 36 2.21 3.49 -9.79
CA GLU A 36 1.35 4.32 -10.64
C GLU A 36 0.27 5.04 -9.83
N ALA A 37 -0.33 4.39 -8.85
CA ALA A 37 -1.29 5.00 -7.93
C ALA A 37 -0.69 6.20 -7.17
N LEU A 38 0.56 6.07 -6.70
CA LEU A 38 1.29 7.17 -6.05
C LEU A 38 1.54 8.33 -7.04
N ARG A 39 1.90 8.05 -8.28
CA ARG A 39 2.05 9.06 -9.35
C ARG A 39 0.75 9.79 -9.65
N ILE A 40 -0.35 9.08 -9.74
CA ILE A 40 -1.69 9.64 -9.92
C ILE A 40 -2.00 10.66 -8.82
N LEU A 41 -1.62 10.36 -7.56
CA LEU A 41 -1.78 11.26 -6.43
C LEU A 41 -0.74 12.40 -6.40
N GLY A 42 0.24 12.38 -7.31
CA GLY A 42 1.35 13.32 -7.33
C GLY A 42 2.33 13.12 -6.17
N ILE A 43 2.42 11.89 -5.65
CA ILE A 43 3.32 11.54 -4.55
C ILE A 43 4.55 10.88 -5.14
N GLU A 44 5.62 11.67 -5.30
CA GLU A 44 6.93 11.23 -5.77
C GLU A 44 8.02 12.11 -5.12
N GLY A 45 9.25 11.64 -5.12
CA GLY A 45 10.41 12.42 -4.71
C GLY A 45 10.22 13.12 -3.37
N GLU A 46 10.27 14.45 -3.38
CA GLU A 46 10.15 15.28 -2.16
C GLU A 46 8.79 15.11 -1.47
N THR A 47 7.72 14.97 -2.23
CA THR A 47 6.37 14.78 -1.69
C THR A 47 6.26 13.47 -0.91
N ALA A 48 6.89 12.41 -1.40
CA ALA A 48 6.98 11.12 -0.69
C ALA A 48 7.80 11.25 0.62
N GLN A 49 8.86 12.04 0.62
CA GLN A 49 9.64 12.34 1.82
C GLN A 49 8.82 13.12 2.85
N GLN A 50 8.08 14.14 2.43
CA GLN A 50 7.20 14.93 3.31
C GLN A 50 6.08 14.09 3.92
N LEU A 51 5.58 13.11 3.17
CA LEU A 51 4.60 12.12 3.65
C LEU A 51 5.21 11.14 4.66
N GLY A 52 6.53 10.96 4.66
CA GLY A 52 7.20 9.92 5.43
C GLY A 52 6.95 8.53 4.86
N LEU A 53 7.01 8.38 3.54
CA LEU A 53 6.67 7.15 2.83
C LEU A 53 7.90 6.33 2.48
N ARG A 54 7.83 5.03 2.77
CA ARG A 54 8.78 3.99 2.35
C ARG A 54 8.05 2.90 1.58
N VAL A 55 8.61 2.44 0.45
CA VAL A 55 7.99 1.39 -0.36
C VAL A 55 8.90 0.17 -0.45
N TYR A 56 8.33 -1.00 -0.23
CA TYR A 56 8.99 -2.31 -0.24
C TYR A 56 8.45 -3.16 -1.37
N GLN A 57 9.31 -3.45 -2.33
CA GLN A 57 9.04 -4.40 -3.40
C GLN A 57 9.36 -5.81 -2.94
N VAL A 58 8.37 -6.69 -2.93
CA VAL A 58 8.52 -8.10 -2.57
C VAL A 58 8.54 -8.94 -3.86
N ALA A 59 9.72 -9.44 -4.23
CA ALA A 59 9.86 -10.34 -5.38
C ALA A 59 9.69 -11.81 -4.95
N LEU A 60 10.24 -12.21 -3.80
CA LEU A 60 10.02 -13.52 -3.21
C LEU A 60 8.86 -13.43 -2.20
N ILE A 61 7.67 -13.85 -2.63
CA ILE A 61 6.45 -13.79 -1.80
C ILE A 61 6.44 -14.92 -0.76
N TRP A 62 6.94 -16.11 -1.12
CA TRP A 62 6.90 -17.28 -0.24
C TRP A 62 8.17 -18.13 -0.34
N PRO A 63 8.84 -18.44 0.78
CA PRO A 63 8.64 -17.83 2.09
C PRO A 63 9.14 -16.38 2.10
N LEU A 64 8.46 -15.49 2.83
CA LEU A 64 8.88 -14.10 2.95
C LEU A 64 10.20 -14.01 3.73
N GLU A 65 11.13 -13.21 3.26
CA GLU A 65 12.42 -13.01 3.91
C GLU A 65 12.24 -12.11 5.14
N PRO A 66 12.51 -12.62 6.37
CA PRO A 66 12.09 -11.96 7.60
C PRO A 66 12.98 -10.79 8.01
N GLN A 67 14.29 -10.84 7.73
CA GLN A 67 15.21 -9.80 8.20
C GLN A 67 14.98 -8.48 7.44
N GLY A 68 14.93 -8.51 6.11
CA GLY A 68 14.66 -7.33 5.31
C GLY A 68 13.27 -6.75 5.59
N LEU A 69 12.28 -7.61 5.87
CA LEU A 69 10.97 -7.13 6.31
C LEU A 69 11.04 -6.37 7.64
N ARG A 70 11.76 -6.90 8.64
CA ARG A 70 11.90 -6.22 9.94
C ARG A 70 12.63 -4.90 9.81
N GLU A 71 13.72 -4.86 9.02
CA GLU A 71 14.47 -3.63 8.73
C GLU A 71 13.58 -2.61 8.00
N PHE A 72 12.78 -3.06 7.02
CA PHE A 72 11.81 -2.20 6.36
C PHE A 72 10.75 -1.64 7.31
N ALA A 73 10.26 -2.47 8.23
CA ALA A 73 9.19 -2.09 9.15
C ALA A 73 9.66 -1.19 10.31
N GLU A 74 10.97 -1.03 10.50
CA GLU A 74 11.51 -0.25 11.60
C GLU A 74 11.09 1.23 11.51
N GLY A 75 10.51 1.74 12.62
CA GLY A 75 10.04 3.12 12.73
C GLY A 75 8.69 3.40 12.08
N LEU A 76 8.09 2.46 11.36
CA LEU A 76 6.78 2.65 10.76
C LEU A 76 5.67 2.68 11.82
N GLU A 77 4.72 3.60 11.65
CA GLU A 77 3.45 3.62 12.39
C GLU A 77 2.41 2.74 11.71
N GLU A 78 2.39 2.76 10.37
CA GLU A 78 1.46 1.98 9.56
C GLU A 78 2.17 1.30 8.40
N LEU A 79 1.81 0.04 8.13
CA LEU A 79 2.28 -0.75 7.00
C LEU A 79 1.07 -1.21 6.18
N ILE A 80 0.97 -0.72 4.94
CA ILE A 80 -0.09 -1.04 4.00
C ILE A 80 0.40 -2.17 3.09
N VAL A 81 -0.38 -3.25 3.00
CA VAL A 81 -0.07 -4.39 2.14
C VAL A 81 -0.98 -4.37 0.93
N VAL A 82 -0.37 -4.24 -0.27
CA VAL A 82 -1.08 -4.25 -1.55
C VAL A 82 -0.82 -5.58 -2.25
N GLU A 83 -1.80 -6.47 -2.21
CA GLU A 83 -1.74 -7.77 -2.88
C GLU A 83 -3.09 -8.17 -3.47
N GLU A 84 -3.06 -8.89 -4.58
CA GLU A 84 -4.25 -9.37 -5.26
C GLU A 84 -4.78 -10.67 -4.63
N LYS A 85 -6.06 -10.94 -4.84
CA LYS A 85 -6.75 -12.18 -4.46
C LYS A 85 -6.66 -12.47 -2.95
N ARG A 86 -5.75 -13.32 -2.50
CA ARG A 86 -5.65 -13.78 -1.11
C ARG A 86 -4.57 -13.05 -0.31
N PRO A 87 -4.76 -12.85 1.01
CA PRO A 87 -3.81 -12.17 1.87
C PRO A 87 -2.61 -13.06 2.26
N ILE A 88 -1.82 -13.50 1.27
CA ILE A 88 -0.65 -14.37 1.49
C ILE A 88 0.53 -13.56 2.07
N LEU A 89 0.79 -12.40 1.49
CA LEU A 89 1.85 -11.51 1.95
C LEU A 89 1.47 -10.86 3.29
N GLU A 90 0.25 -10.37 3.41
CA GLU A 90 -0.26 -9.77 4.64
C GLU A 90 -0.19 -10.74 5.84
N ALA A 91 -0.56 -12.00 5.62
CA ALA A 91 -0.52 -13.02 6.67
C ALA A 91 0.91 -13.26 7.18
N GLN A 92 1.88 -13.38 6.29
CA GLN A 92 3.29 -13.56 6.66
C GLN A 92 3.87 -12.32 7.34
N ILE A 93 3.53 -11.11 6.87
CA ILE A 93 3.96 -9.86 7.50
C ILE A 93 3.41 -9.78 8.93
N LYS A 94 2.14 -10.11 9.14
CA LYS A 94 1.52 -10.12 10.48
C LYS A 94 2.20 -11.12 11.40
N ASP A 95 2.45 -12.33 10.94
CA ASP A 95 3.10 -13.39 11.70
C ASP A 95 4.53 -12.98 12.09
N GLU A 96 5.30 -12.50 11.12
CA GLU A 96 6.70 -12.13 11.32
C GLU A 96 6.88 -10.92 12.25
N LEU A 97 6.00 -9.92 12.14
CA LEU A 97 6.08 -8.72 12.97
C LEU A 97 5.37 -8.86 14.33
N TYR A 98 4.62 -9.96 14.56
CA TYR A 98 3.92 -10.19 15.80
C TYR A 98 4.88 -10.25 17.02
N ALA A 99 6.08 -10.80 16.83
CA ALA A 99 7.10 -10.93 17.88
C ALA A 99 7.79 -9.60 18.23
N LEU A 100 7.55 -8.52 17.47
CA LEU A 100 8.11 -7.22 17.84
C LEU A 100 7.51 -6.71 19.16
N PRO A 101 8.30 -6.00 19.99
CA PRO A 101 7.80 -5.39 21.21
C PRO A 101 6.61 -4.45 20.96
N ASP A 102 5.73 -4.34 21.97
CA ASP A 102 4.63 -3.38 21.92
C ASP A 102 5.17 -1.95 21.71
N GLY A 103 4.51 -1.20 20.85
CA GLY A 103 4.92 0.15 20.45
C GLY A 103 5.98 0.20 19.33
N LYS A 104 6.56 -0.95 18.94
CA LYS A 104 7.44 -1.06 17.77
C LYS A 104 6.79 -1.76 16.57
N ARG A 105 5.60 -2.31 16.76
CA ARG A 105 4.82 -2.94 15.69
C ARG A 105 4.03 -1.89 14.92
N PRO A 106 4.22 -1.76 13.60
CA PRO A 106 3.32 -0.93 12.80
C PRO A 106 1.91 -1.51 12.80
N ARG A 107 0.92 -0.65 12.62
CA ARG A 107 -0.44 -1.11 12.31
C ARG A 107 -0.45 -1.66 10.89
N ILE A 108 -0.74 -2.95 10.72
CA ILE A 108 -0.78 -3.58 9.40
C ILE A 108 -2.18 -3.43 8.81
N ILE A 109 -2.24 -2.87 7.60
CA ILE A 109 -3.44 -2.60 6.84
C ILE A 109 -3.39 -3.41 5.56
N GLY A 110 -4.37 -4.26 5.34
CA GLY A 110 -4.51 -5.08 4.15
C GLY A 110 -5.95 -5.55 4.00
N LYS A 111 -6.17 -6.70 3.42
CA LYS A 111 -7.51 -7.28 3.20
C LYS A 111 -8.18 -7.74 4.49
N ALA A 112 -7.40 -8.15 5.48
CA ALA A 112 -7.88 -8.64 6.77
C ALA A 112 -7.67 -7.61 7.90
N SER A 113 -7.67 -6.33 7.60
CA SER A 113 -7.37 -5.26 8.55
C SER A 113 -8.48 -4.98 9.56
N ASP A 114 -9.71 -5.42 9.29
CA ASP A 114 -10.87 -5.22 10.15
C ASP A 114 -11.03 -6.31 11.23
N GLY A 115 -10.11 -7.26 11.31
CA GLY A 115 -10.16 -8.40 12.23
C GLY A 115 -11.18 -9.48 11.87
N LYS A 116 -11.91 -9.34 10.77
CA LYS A 116 -12.90 -10.33 10.30
C LYS A 116 -12.29 -11.40 9.40
N GLY A 117 -11.02 -11.21 9.05
CA GLY A 117 -10.25 -12.16 8.24
C GLY A 117 -10.57 -12.13 6.76
N GLU A 118 -10.02 -13.12 6.06
CA GLU A 118 -10.08 -13.28 4.59
C GLU A 118 -11.50 -13.32 4.02
N TRP A 119 -12.46 -13.76 4.82
CA TRP A 119 -13.86 -13.98 4.40
C TRP A 119 -14.79 -12.83 4.76
N SER A 120 -14.24 -11.69 5.19
CA SER A 120 -15.04 -10.51 5.49
C SER A 120 -15.77 -10.02 4.24
N THR A 121 -17.08 -9.83 4.36
CA THR A 121 -17.94 -9.24 3.33
C THR A 121 -18.17 -7.74 3.53
N SER A 122 -17.53 -7.13 4.51
CA SER A 122 -17.63 -5.70 4.79
C SER A 122 -16.94 -4.88 3.69
N ILE A 123 -17.68 -4.58 2.65
CA ILE A 123 -17.21 -3.80 1.49
C ILE A 123 -16.75 -2.38 1.89
N ASN A 124 -17.22 -1.84 3.00
CA ASN A 124 -16.98 -0.46 3.40
C ASN A 124 -15.75 -0.23 4.27
N GLU A 125 -15.11 -1.27 4.79
CA GLU A 125 -14.02 -1.14 5.77
C GLU A 125 -12.70 -1.78 5.33
N ALA A 126 -12.73 -2.76 4.43
CA ALA A 126 -11.52 -3.36 3.90
C ALA A 126 -11.04 -2.55 2.68
N PRO A 127 -9.88 -1.93 2.78
CA PRO A 127 -9.43 -0.97 1.75
C PRO A 127 -9.14 -1.62 0.39
N LEU A 128 -8.91 -2.93 0.34
CA LEU A 128 -8.49 -3.65 -0.87
C LEU A 128 -9.26 -4.96 -1.04
N ILE A 129 -10.59 -4.91 -1.06
CA ILE A 129 -11.38 -6.08 -1.45
C ILE A 129 -11.38 -6.16 -2.97
N GLY A 130 -10.51 -6.99 -3.53
CA GLY A 130 -10.53 -7.30 -4.94
C GLY A 130 -10.62 -8.81 -5.12
N HIS A 131 -11.73 -9.28 -5.64
CA HIS A 131 -11.81 -10.60 -6.26
C HIS A 131 -11.23 -10.58 -7.68
N TYR A 132 -10.87 -9.39 -8.16
CA TYR A 132 -10.43 -9.07 -9.51
C TYR A 132 -9.01 -8.48 -9.50
N GLU A 133 -8.46 -8.34 -10.68
CA GLU A 133 -7.19 -7.68 -10.94
C GLU A 133 -7.22 -6.21 -10.49
N PHE A 134 -6.19 -5.78 -9.78
CA PHE A 134 -6.07 -4.40 -9.35
C PHE A 134 -5.82 -3.47 -10.55
N GLN A 135 -6.31 -2.26 -10.38
CA GLN A 135 -6.00 -1.11 -11.22
C GLN A 135 -5.39 -0.01 -10.34
N PRO A 136 -4.57 0.87 -10.89
CA PRO A 136 -3.95 1.94 -10.11
C PRO A 136 -4.95 2.90 -9.44
N GLU A 137 -6.08 3.19 -10.09
CA GLU A 137 -7.06 4.17 -9.60
C GLU A 137 -7.75 3.77 -8.29
N PRO A 138 -8.26 2.53 -8.11
CA PRO A 138 -8.75 2.06 -6.83
C PRO A 138 -7.70 2.10 -5.72
N ILE A 139 -6.45 1.74 -6.05
CA ILE A 139 -5.34 1.80 -5.09
C ILE A 139 -5.07 3.25 -4.70
N ALA A 140 -5.05 4.19 -5.67
CA ALA A 140 -4.84 5.60 -5.41
C ALA A 140 -5.91 6.17 -4.47
N LYS A 141 -7.18 5.86 -4.69
CA LYS A 141 -8.28 6.28 -3.80
C LYS A 141 -8.12 5.74 -2.39
N MET A 142 -7.80 4.46 -2.26
CA MET A 142 -7.57 3.83 -0.96
C MET A 142 -6.39 4.49 -0.23
N LEU A 143 -5.26 4.69 -0.90
CA LEU A 143 -4.09 5.35 -0.33
C LEU A 143 -4.41 6.80 0.07
N ALA A 144 -5.14 7.55 -0.75
CA ALA A 144 -5.56 8.91 -0.44
C ALA A 144 -6.39 8.98 0.85
N VAL A 145 -7.37 8.10 1.02
CA VAL A 145 -8.19 8.02 2.24
C VAL A 145 -7.31 7.76 3.48
N ARG A 146 -6.25 6.97 3.35
CA ARG A 146 -5.31 6.71 4.45
C ARG A 146 -4.43 7.92 4.73
N PHE A 147 -3.83 8.51 3.70
CA PHE A 147 -2.93 9.64 3.82
C PHE A 147 -3.63 10.87 4.41
N LEU A 148 -4.86 11.17 3.98
CA LEU A 148 -5.65 12.28 4.51
C LEU A 148 -6.01 12.16 6.01
N LYS A 149 -5.91 10.97 6.60
CA LYS A 149 -6.07 10.77 8.06
C LYS A 149 -4.84 11.15 8.86
N LEU A 150 -3.71 11.37 8.19
CA LEU A 150 -2.45 11.70 8.83
C LEU A 150 -2.35 13.22 9.09
N ASN A 151 -1.49 13.58 10.02
CA ASN A 151 -1.14 14.98 10.22
C ASN A 151 -0.14 15.43 9.14
N LEU A 152 -0.67 15.89 8.00
CA LEU A 152 0.10 16.35 6.85
C LEU A 152 0.07 17.88 6.73
N PRO A 153 1.07 18.47 6.03
CA PRO A 153 1.00 19.86 5.58
C PRO A 153 -0.27 20.10 4.74
N GLU A 154 -0.90 21.26 4.93
CA GLU A 154 -2.17 21.59 4.26
C GLU A 154 -2.04 21.59 2.73
N SER A 155 -0.88 22.04 2.22
CA SER A 155 -0.57 22.00 0.80
C SER A 155 -0.61 20.58 0.22
N LEU A 156 -0.10 19.59 0.95
CA LEU A 156 -0.08 18.20 0.54
C LEU A 156 -1.48 17.58 0.62
N LYS A 157 -2.27 17.90 1.64
CA LYS A 157 -3.67 17.48 1.71
C LYS A 157 -4.47 17.99 0.51
N THR A 158 -4.40 19.29 0.26
CA THR A 158 -5.08 19.92 -0.89
C THR A 158 -4.65 19.29 -2.22
N GLN A 159 -3.35 18.98 -2.37
CA GLN A 159 -2.87 18.27 -3.55
C GLN A 159 -3.53 16.91 -3.73
N ILE A 160 -3.56 16.09 -2.66
CA ILE A 160 -4.15 14.75 -2.70
C ILE A 160 -5.66 14.85 -2.99
N GLU A 161 -6.38 15.75 -2.34
CA GLU A 161 -7.81 15.97 -2.57
C GLU A 161 -8.11 16.36 -4.02
N ASN A 162 -7.39 17.31 -4.58
CA ASN A 162 -7.53 17.73 -5.98
C ASN A 162 -7.28 16.57 -6.96
N ARG A 163 -6.28 15.71 -6.67
CA ARG A 163 -6.01 14.54 -7.51
C ARG A 163 -7.14 13.51 -7.43
N VAL A 164 -7.70 13.28 -6.25
CA VAL A 164 -8.86 12.38 -6.08
C VAL A 164 -10.09 12.91 -6.83
N GLU A 165 -10.34 14.22 -6.77
CA GLU A 165 -11.44 14.82 -7.55
C GLU A 165 -11.27 14.64 -9.06
N LEU A 166 -10.05 14.81 -9.58
CA LEU A 166 -9.75 14.58 -11.00
C LEU A 166 -10.01 13.12 -11.39
N LEU A 167 -9.60 12.15 -10.55
CA LEU A 167 -9.90 10.74 -10.77
C LEU A 167 -11.40 10.46 -10.82
N GLN A 168 -12.17 11.01 -9.89
CA GLN A 168 -13.62 10.83 -9.84
C GLN A 168 -14.31 11.42 -11.09
N LYS A 169 -13.87 12.59 -11.54
CA LYS A 169 -14.38 13.21 -12.76
C LYS A 169 -14.10 12.34 -14.00
N ALA A 170 -12.86 11.87 -14.16
CA ALA A 170 -12.47 11.00 -15.27
C ALA A 170 -13.28 9.69 -15.30
N GLU A 171 -13.51 9.06 -14.16
CA GLU A 171 -14.36 7.86 -14.07
C GLU A 171 -15.82 8.15 -14.46
N HIS A 172 -16.36 9.28 -14.00
CA HIS A 172 -17.73 9.64 -14.33
C HIS A 172 -17.89 9.90 -15.85
N GLU A 173 -16.92 10.58 -16.47
CA GLU A 173 -16.91 10.82 -17.91
C GLU A 173 -16.78 9.50 -18.70
N SER A 174 -15.90 8.60 -18.28
CA SER A 174 -15.74 7.29 -18.93
C SER A 174 -17.02 6.46 -18.87
N ARG A 175 -17.73 6.44 -17.75
CA ARG A 175 -19.02 5.75 -17.61
C ARG A 175 -20.07 6.34 -18.56
N ARG A 176 -20.18 7.67 -18.65
CA ARG A 176 -21.11 8.33 -19.56
C ARG A 176 -20.86 7.96 -21.03
N VAL A 177 -19.62 7.80 -21.45
CA VAL A 177 -19.27 7.38 -22.82
C VAL A 177 -19.73 5.95 -23.08
N LEU A 178 -19.60 5.04 -22.11
CA LEU A 178 -20.07 3.66 -22.23
C LEU A 178 -21.59 3.58 -22.31
N ASP A 179 -22.31 4.34 -21.46
CA ASP A 179 -23.79 4.38 -21.46
C ASP A 179 -24.39 4.94 -22.76
N ILE A 180 -23.63 5.71 -23.55
CA ILE A 180 -24.08 6.23 -24.86
C ILE A 180 -23.83 5.20 -25.97
N ALA A 181 -22.94 4.22 -25.74
CA ALA A 181 -22.57 3.21 -26.74
C ALA A 181 -23.45 1.93 -26.69
N GLU A 182 -24.34 1.80 -25.69
CA GLU A 182 -25.41 0.79 -25.60
C GLU A 182 -26.72 1.33 -26.22
#